data_4c92addba727c6fd966a0d18d3ac0809
#
_entry.id   4c92addba727c6fd966a0d18d3ac0809
#
_cell.length_a   1.000
_cell.length_b   1.000
_cell.length_c   1.000
_cell.angle_alpha   90.00
_cell.angle_beta   90.00
_cell.angle_gamma   90.00
#
_symmetry.space_group_name_H-M   'P 1'
#
loop_
_entity.id
_entity.type
_entity.pdbx_description
1 polymer ?
#
loop_
_entity_poly.entity_id
_entity_poly.type
_entity_poly.pdbx_seq_one_letter_code
_entity_poly.pdbx_strand_id
1 'polypeptide(L)'
;MKKRAAKTRRAIRTRARIRGTEARPRLTVFRSSAHIYAQVINDDTGRTLASASDLTVDGVKGKKPLEIAALIGAEVAKNAVAAGVTTVVFDRGSYLYHGRVKAVADAARAAGLVF
;
A
#
# COMPACT_ATOMS: atom_id res chain seq x y z
N MET A 1 18.36 -3.09 18.38
CA MET A 1 18.14 -4.54 18.21
C MET A 1 16.72 -4.96 18.62
N LYS A 2 16.28 -4.67 19.84
CA LYS A 2 14.93 -5.04 20.31
C LYS A 2 13.81 -4.42 19.48
N LYS A 3 13.94 -3.15 19.07
CA LYS A 3 12.94 -2.46 18.24
C LYS A 3 12.79 -3.11 16.86
N ARG A 4 13.91 -3.54 16.24
CA ARG A 4 13.90 -4.18 14.94
C ARG A 4 13.22 -5.56 15.01
N ALA A 5 13.54 -6.35 16.05
CA ALA A 5 12.93 -7.66 16.24
C ALA A 5 11.40 -7.56 16.47
N ALA A 6 10.95 -6.59 17.28
CA ALA A 6 9.53 -6.37 17.53
C ALA A 6 8.79 -5.94 16.25
N LYS A 7 9.40 -5.09 15.42
CA LYS A 7 8.84 -4.65 14.15
C LYS A 7 8.69 -5.81 13.17
N THR A 8 9.70 -6.68 13.08
CA THR A 8 9.65 -7.87 12.22
C THR A 8 8.55 -8.83 12.66
N ARG A 9 8.43 -9.09 13.96
CA ARG A 9 7.37 -9.97 14.50
C ARG A 9 5.97 -9.42 14.21
N ARG A 10 5.79 -8.11 14.31
CA ARG A 10 4.51 -7.45 14.01
C ARG A 10 4.14 -7.63 12.53
N ALA A 11 5.08 -7.46 11.62
CA ALA A 11 4.85 -7.66 10.20
C ALA A 11 4.50 -9.10 9.87
N ILE A 12 5.17 -10.08 10.47
CA ILE A 12 4.89 -11.50 10.27
C ILE A 12 3.49 -11.83 10.75
N ARG A 13 3.07 -11.37 11.92
CA ARG A 13 1.71 -11.63 12.45
C ARG A 13 0.64 -11.00 11.57
N THR A 14 0.88 -9.79 11.08
CA THR A 14 -0.06 -9.12 10.19
C THR A 14 -0.24 -9.91 8.90
N ARG A 15 0.86 -10.34 8.28
CA ARG A 15 0.83 -11.13 7.04
C ARG A 15 0.18 -12.50 7.21
N ALA A 16 0.33 -13.12 8.37
CA ALA A 16 -0.34 -14.41 8.65
C ALA A 16 -1.86 -14.29 8.61
N ARG A 17 -2.41 -13.12 8.96
CA ARG A 17 -3.85 -12.83 8.91
C ARG A 17 -4.31 -12.28 7.57
N ILE A 18 -3.43 -11.61 6.84
CA ILE A 18 -3.74 -10.89 5.62
C ILE A 18 -2.96 -11.51 4.48
N ARG A 19 -3.65 -12.36 3.71
CA ARG A 19 -3.09 -12.97 2.51
C ARG A 19 -3.86 -12.47 1.30
N GLY A 20 -3.13 -11.96 0.30
CA GLY A 20 -3.71 -11.54 -0.96
C GLY A 20 -3.99 -12.75 -1.85
N THR A 21 -5.23 -12.87 -2.29
CA THR A 21 -5.66 -13.93 -3.22
C THR A 21 -6.01 -13.31 -4.57
N GLU A 22 -6.35 -14.14 -5.55
CA GLU A 22 -6.82 -13.64 -6.85
C GLU A 22 -8.08 -12.78 -6.70
N ALA A 23 -9.02 -13.20 -5.85
CA ALA A 23 -10.27 -12.49 -5.62
C ALA A 23 -10.09 -11.22 -4.78
N ARG A 24 -9.13 -11.22 -3.86
CA ARG A 24 -8.83 -10.08 -2.97
C ARG A 24 -7.33 -9.94 -2.79
N PRO A 25 -6.64 -9.34 -3.78
CA PRO A 25 -5.20 -9.09 -3.65
C PRO A 25 -4.87 -8.21 -2.46
N ARG A 26 -3.62 -8.25 -2.04
CA ARG A 26 -3.13 -7.50 -0.88
C ARG A 26 -2.58 -6.14 -1.33
N LEU A 27 -3.19 -5.06 -0.82
CA LEU A 27 -2.63 -3.71 -0.98
C LEU A 27 -1.67 -3.47 0.18
N THR A 28 -0.40 -3.34 -0.12
CA THR A 28 0.65 -3.11 0.87
C THR A 28 1.34 -1.77 0.64
N VAL A 29 1.77 -1.14 1.74
CA VAL A 29 2.46 0.15 1.72
C VAL A 29 3.82 -0.02 2.36
N PHE A 30 4.85 0.45 1.68
CA PHE A 30 6.22 0.51 2.20
C PHE A 30 6.65 1.96 2.24
N ARG A 31 7.32 2.35 3.32
CA ARG A 31 7.93 3.67 3.39
C ARG A 31 9.33 3.59 3.97
N SER A 32 10.22 4.39 3.41
CA SER A 32 11.53 4.67 3.97
C SER A 32 11.58 6.13 4.42
N SER A 33 12.73 6.59 4.87
CA SER A 33 12.91 8.00 5.24
C SER A 33 12.72 8.95 4.06
N ALA A 34 12.98 8.48 2.84
CA ALA A 34 12.98 9.32 1.64
C ALA A 34 11.82 9.03 0.68
N HIS A 35 11.26 7.82 0.69
CA HIS A 35 10.32 7.37 -0.33
C HIS A 35 9.15 6.59 0.25
N ILE A 36 8.07 6.53 -0.53
CA ILE A 36 6.89 5.75 -0.19
C ILE A 36 6.40 4.98 -1.44
N TYR A 37 5.99 3.73 -1.25
CA TYR A 37 5.56 2.81 -2.30
C TYR A 37 4.25 2.15 -1.89
N ALA A 38 3.40 1.86 -2.87
CA ALA A 38 2.22 1.03 -2.67
C ALA A 38 2.17 -0.03 -3.78
N GLN A 39 1.78 -1.24 -3.41
CA GLN A 39 1.69 -2.37 -4.34
C GLN A 39 0.43 -3.19 -4.07
N VAL A 40 -0.18 -3.71 -5.12
CA VAL A 40 -1.27 -4.68 -5.04
C VAL A 40 -0.71 -6.01 -5.52
N ILE A 41 -0.72 -7.01 -4.63
CA ILE A 41 -0.02 -8.27 -4.82
C ILE A 41 -0.98 -9.44 -4.70
N ASN A 42 -0.92 -10.36 -5.67
CA ASN A 42 -1.54 -11.68 -5.56
C ASN A 42 -0.50 -12.64 -4.96
N ASP A 43 -0.69 -13.01 -3.69
CA ASP A 43 0.25 -13.87 -2.97
C ASP A 43 0.22 -15.32 -3.46
N ASP A 44 -0.87 -15.76 -4.09
CA ASP A 44 -0.96 -17.11 -4.64
C ASP A 44 -0.01 -17.32 -5.81
N THR A 45 0.21 -16.30 -6.62
CA THR A 45 1.11 -16.33 -7.77
C THR A 45 2.41 -15.58 -7.55
N GLY A 46 2.51 -14.81 -6.47
CA GLY A 46 3.66 -13.93 -6.20
C GLY A 46 3.73 -12.73 -7.15
N ARG A 47 2.65 -12.40 -7.83
CA ARG A 47 2.63 -11.37 -8.87
C ARG A 47 2.16 -10.03 -8.32
N THR A 48 2.87 -8.95 -8.67
CA THR A 48 2.42 -7.59 -8.43
C THR A 48 1.50 -7.15 -9.56
N LEU A 49 0.25 -6.84 -9.21
CA LEU A 49 -0.79 -6.48 -10.19
C LEU A 49 -0.83 -4.98 -10.47
N ALA A 50 -0.47 -4.17 -9.50
CA ALA A 50 -0.42 -2.72 -9.63
C ALA A 50 0.60 -2.15 -8.65
N SER A 51 1.20 -1.02 -8.98
CA SER A 51 2.14 -0.34 -8.09
C SER A 51 2.13 1.16 -8.34
N ALA A 52 2.58 1.91 -7.34
CA ALA A 52 2.83 3.34 -7.46
C ALA A 52 3.87 3.74 -6.42
N SER A 53 4.67 4.76 -6.74
CA SER A 53 5.66 5.30 -5.82
C SER A 53 5.83 6.80 -6.07
N ASP A 54 6.45 7.49 -5.12
CA ASP A 54 6.78 8.90 -5.27
C ASP A 54 7.84 9.14 -6.36
N LEU A 55 8.51 8.08 -6.81
CA LEU A 55 9.47 8.15 -7.92
C LEU A 55 8.80 8.05 -9.28
N THR A 56 7.59 7.51 -9.38
CA THR A 56 6.89 7.27 -10.63
C THR A 56 5.64 8.12 -10.81
N VAL A 57 5.08 8.64 -9.74
CA VAL A 57 3.87 9.48 -9.78
C VAL A 57 4.24 10.92 -10.05
N ASP A 58 3.55 11.56 -11.00
CA ASP A 58 3.73 12.98 -11.30
C ASP A 58 3.11 13.86 -10.19
N GLY A 59 3.63 15.10 -10.09
CA GLY A 59 3.06 16.10 -9.21
C GLY A 59 3.51 16.03 -7.75
N VAL A 60 4.50 15.22 -7.42
CA VAL A 60 4.99 15.09 -6.04
C VAL A 60 5.94 16.21 -5.62
N LYS A 61 6.56 16.91 -6.58
CA LYS A 61 7.53 17.97 -6.29
C LYS A 61 6.88 19.11 -5.51
N GLY A 62 7.47 19.47 -4.39
CA GLY A 62 6.96 20.56 -3.53
C GLY A 62 5.77 20.16 -2.65
N LYS A 63 5.34 18.91 -2.69
CA LYS A 63 4.22 18.42 -1.88
C LYS A 63 4.69 17.94 -0.53
N LYS A 64 3.80 18.03 0.46
CA LYS A 64 4.04 17.50 1.81
C LYS A 64 3.91 15.97 1.80
N PRO A 65 4.54 15.27 2.77
CA PRO A 65 4.48 13.80 2.83
C PRO A 65 3.05 13.22 2.79
N LEU A 66 2.10 13.83 3.49
CA LEU A 66 0.70 13.37 3.48
C LEU A 66 0.05 13.55 2.11
N GLU A 67 0.35 14.63 1.42
CA GLU A 67 -0.16 14.89 0.07
C GLU A 67 0.42 13.89 -0.94
N ILE A 68 1.71 13.58 -0.82
CA ILE A 68 2.37 12.58 -1.67
C ILE A 68 1.74 11.20 -1.43
N ALA A 69 1.51 10.83 -0.18
CA ALA A 69 0.86 9.57 0.16
C ALA A 69 -0.53 9.45 -0.46
N ALA A 70 -1.31 10.52 -0.45
CA ALA A 70 -2.63 10.56 -1.09
C ALA A 70 -2.53 10.39 -2.60
N LEU A 71 -1.55 11.01 -3.25
CA LEU A 71 -1.32 10.84 -4.69
C LEU A 71 -0.97 9.40 -5.04
N ILE A 72 -0.14 8.75 -4.22
CA ILE A 72 0.26 7.35 -4.40
C ILE A 72 -0.93 6.42 -4.23
N GLY A 73 -1.77 6.66 -3.21
CA GLY A 73 -2.98 5.89 -3.00
C GLY A 73 -3.94 5.97 -4.17
N ALA A 74 -4.16 7.17 -4.70
CA ALA A 74 -5.01 7.38 -5.86
C ALA A 74 -4.44 6.68 -7.10
N GLU A 75 -3.13 6.76 -7.31
CA GLU A 75 -2.48 6.17 -8.49
C GLU A 75 -2.47 4.64 -8.44
N VAL A 76 -2.15 4.04 -7.29
CA VAL A 76 -2.18 2.58 -7.17
C VAL A 76 -3.59 2.03 -7.35
N ALA A 77 -4.59 2.74 -6.86
CA ALA A 77 -6.00 2.36 -7.05
C ALA A 77 -6.40 2.44 -8.52
N LYS A 78 -6.02 3.51 -9.19
CA LYS A 78 -6.27 3.67 -10.63
C LYS A 78 -5.64 2.53 -11.43
N ASN A 79 -4.40 2.19 -11.13
CA ASN A 79 -3.69 1.11 -11.81
C ASN A 79 -4.29 -0.26 -11.49
N ALA A 80 -4.73 -0.48 -10.26
CA ALA A 80 -5.41 -1.71 -9.86
C ALA A 80 -6.74 -1.88 -10.59
N VAL A 81 -7.56 -0.84 -10.65
CA VAL A 81 -8.84 -0.87 -11.36
C VAL A 81 -8.61 -1.14 -12.86
N ALA A 82 -7.60 -0.51 -13.46
CA ALA A 82 -7.23 -0.77 -14.84
C ALA A 82 -6.80 -2.22 -15.09
N ALA A 83 -6.25 -2.88 -14.07
CA ALA A 83 -5.87 -4.30 -14.12
C ALA A 83 -7.03 -5.24 -13.75
N GLY A 84 -8.23 -4.71 -13.52
CA GLY A 84 -9.40 -5.50 -13.17
C GLY A 84 -9.57 -5.80 -11.68
N VAL A 85 -8.81 -5.14 -10.82
CA VAL A 85 -8.86 -5.34 -9.37
C VAL A 85 -9.67 -4.24 -8.73
N THR A 86 -10.75 -4.60 -8.03
CA THR A 86 -11.60 -3.62 -7.33
C THR A 86 -11.65 -3.85 -5.82
N THR A 87 -11.45 -5.07 -5.36
CA THR A 87 -11.48 -5.44 -3.95
C THR A 87 -10.10 -5.90 -3.51
N VAL A 88 -9.61 -5.37 -2.39
CA VAL A 88 -8.30 -5.73 -1.84
C VAL A 88 -8.40 -5.92 -0.33
N VAL A 89 -7.39 -6.55 0.26
CA VAL A 89 -7.16 -6.52 1.71
C VAL A 89 -6.01 -5.56 1.96
N PHE A 90 -6.11 -4.74 2.99
CA PHE A 90 -5.08 -3.76 3.30
C PHE A 90 -4.07 -4.32 4.28
N ASP A 91 -2.80 -4.32 3.89
CA ASP A 91 -1.68 -4.75 4.72
C ASP A 91 -0.80 -3.54 5.04
N ARG A 92 -0.88 -3.07 6.27
CA ARG A 92 -0.02 -1.98 6.74
C ARG A 92 1.39 -2.45 7.14
N GLY A 93 1.65 -3.77 7.10
CA GLY A 93 2.92 -4.34 7.52
C GLY A 93 3.19 -4.07 9.00
N SER A 94 4.36 -3.50 9.30
CA SER A 94 4.74 -3.13 10.67
C SER A 94 4.38 -1.69 11.02
N TYR A 95 3.77 -0.94 10.10
CA TYR A 95 3.41 0.46 10.33
C TYR A 95 2.07 0.58 11.03
N LEU A 96 1.88 1.64 11.80
CA LEU A 96 0.59 1.97 12.38
C LEU A 96 -0.34 2.52 11.29
N TYR A 97 -1.65 2.27 11.43
CA TYR A 97 -2.67 2.85 10.56
C TYR A 97 -2.86 4.32 10.93
N HIS A 98 -1.88 5.15 10.52
CA HIS A 98 -1.80 6.54 10.89
C HIS A 98 -0.94 7.31 9.87
N GLY A 99 -1.14 8.61 9.80
CA GLY A 99 -0.33 9.48 8.95
C GLY A 99 -0.34 9.06 7.49
N ARG A 100 0.86 8.84 6.93
CA ARG A 100 1.02 8.53 5.51
C ARG A 100 0.35 7.20 5.10
N VAL A 101 0.39 6.20 5.97
CA VAL A 101 -0.26 4.90 5.69
C VAL A 101 -1.76 5.07 5.57
N LYS A 102 -2.37 5.80 6.50
CA LYS A 102 -3.80 6.12 6.45
C LYS A 102 -4.14 6.96 5.22
N ALA A 103 -3.30 7.92 4.86
CA ALA A 103 -3.53 8.76 3.68
C ALA A 103 -3.55 7.94 2.37
N VAL A 104 -2.66 6.96 2.23
CA VAL A 104 -2.68 6.04 1.09
C VAL A 104 -4.00 5.25 1.06
N ALA A 105 -4.40 4.68 2.19
CA ALA A 105 -5.62 3.88 2.28
C ALA A 105 -6.88 4.71 1.96
N ASP A 106 -6.99 5.89 2.54
CA ASP A 106 -8.15 6.77 2.31
C ASP A 106 -8.24 7.21 0.84
N ALA A 107 -7.11 7.57 0.23
CA ALA A 107 -7.07 7.96 -1.17
C ALA A 107 -7.37 6.80 -2.11
N ALA A 108 -6.90 5.59 -1.79
CA ALA A 108 -7.20 4.40 -2.58
C ALA A 108 -8.70 4.06 -2.53
N ARG A 109 -9.33 4.19 -1.38
CA ARG A 109 -10.78 4.01 -1.25
C ARG A 109 -11.55 5.06 -2.04
N ALA A 110 -11.13 6.32 -1.97
CA ALA A 110 -11.75 7.41 -2.72
C ALA A 110 -11.63 7.20 -4.24
N ALA A 111 -10.58 6.52 -4.70
CA ALA A 111 -10.34 6.24 -6.11
C ALA A 111 -11.01 4.95 -6.60
N GLY A 112 -11.75 4.25 -5.75
CA GLY A 112 -12.59 3.12 -6.16
C GLY A 112 -12.24 1.75 -5.60
N LEU A 113 -11.15 1.61 -4.84
CA LEU A 113 -10.87 0.33 -4.20
C LEU A 113 -11.76 0.08 -2.99
N VAL A 114 -12.17 -1.17 -2.83
CA VAL A 114 -13.04 -1.63 -1.74
C VAL A 114 -12.22 -2.44 -0.75
N PHE A 115 -12.19 -1.97 0.47
CA PHE A 115 -11.54 -2.70 1.58
C PHE A 115 -11.87 -2.09 2.93
#